data_6ceb050d9b2abb31fada103e250cb2c6
#
_entry.id   6ceb050d9b2abb31fada103e250cb2c6
#
_cell.length_a   1.000
_cell.length_b   1.000
_cell.length_c   1.000
_cell.angle_alpha   90.00
_cell.angle_beta   90.00
_cell.angle_gamma   90.00
#
_symmetry.space_group_name_H-M   'P 1'
#
loop_
_entity.id
_entity.type
_entity.pdbx_description
1 polymer ?
#
loop_
_entity_poly.entity_id
_entity_poly.type
_entity_poly.pdbx_seq_one_letter_code
_entity_poly.pdbx_strand_id
1 'polypeptide(L)'
;DEAEIDIIKGMIMATKIPQMPKSLPERIICDADLDYLGRDDFETISNALKKEFLAYGVIKNEPEWHRLQVSFFDSHQYFTVSAVRDRYPLKMQHFELLKRKLIAQ
;
A
#
# COMPACT_ATOMS: atom_id res chain seq x y z
N ASP A 1 8.46 -15.08 9.70
CA ASP A 1 9.52 -14.63 10.60
C ASP A 1 9.25 -13.21 11.09
N GLU A 2 10.13 -12.66 11.90
CA GLU A 2 9.94 -11.33 12.47
C GLU A 2 9.86 -10.23 11.41
N ALA A 3 10.66 -10.33 10.36
CA ALA A 3 10.65 -9.35 9.29
C ALA A 3 9.30 -9.35 8.55
N GLU A 4 8.74 -10.52 8.28
CA GLU A 4 7.44 -10.66 7.65
C GLU A 4 6.32 -10.11 8.56
N ILE A 5 6.39 -10.40 9.85
CA ILE A 5 5.43 -9.88 10.83
C ILE A 5 5.50 -8.35 10.90
N ASP A 6 6.70 -7.79 10.85
CA ASP A 6 6.88 -6.33 10.88
C ASP A 6 6.31 -5.68 9.64
N ILE A 7 6.47 -6.30 8.46
CA ILE A 7 5.87 -5.81 7.21
C ILE A 7 4.35 -5.80 7.32
N ILE A 8 3.76 -6.89 7.84
CA ILE A 8 2.31 -6.99 8.02
C ILE A 8 1.82 -5.92 8.99
N LYS A 9 2.50 -5.74 10.12
CA LYS A 9 2.17 -4.71 11.09
C LYS A 9 2.25 -3.32 10.48
N GLY A 10 3.29 -3.07 9.68
CA GLY A 10 3.45 -1.81 8.97
C GLY A 10 2.29 -1.53 8.03
N MET A 11 1.86 -2.54 7.28
CA MET A 11 0.70 -2.41 6.40
C MET A 11 -0.60 -2.13 7.18
N ILE A 12 -0.80 -2.84 8.29
CA ILE A 12 -1.97 -2.62 9.13
C ILE A 12 -1.97 -1.21 9.72
N MET A 13 -0.82 -0.76 10.20
CA MET A 13 -0.67 0.61 10.72
C MET A 13 -0.90 1.65 9.62
N ALA A 14 -0.42 1.37 8.42
CA ALA A 14 -0.61 2.26 7.28
C ALA A 14 -2.06 2.37 6.86
N THR A 15 -2.90 1.37 7.16
CA THR A 15 -4.34 1.48 6.88
C THR A 15 -5.06 2.43 7.84
N LYS A 16 -4.39 2.91 8.89
CA LYS A 16 -4.91 3.94 9.78
C LYS A 16 -4.61 5.32 9.22
N ILE A 17 -5.05 5.55 8.01
CA ILE A 17 -4.82 6.80 7.30
C ILE A 17 -5.99 7.75 7.56
N PRO A 18 -5.75 9.06 7.43
CA PRO A 18 -4.58 9.68 6.81
C PRO A 18 -3.36 9.71 7.72
N GLN A 19 -2.18 9.49 7.11
CA GLN A 19 -0.91 9.75 7.77
C GLN A 19 -0.78 11.26 7.96
N MET A 20 -0.22 11.68 9.08
CA MET A 20 -0.12 13.11 9.40
C MET A 20 1.32 13.47 9.82
N PRO A 21 2.27 13.41 8.89
CA PRO A 21 3.65 13.77 9.21
C PRO A 21 3.76 15.27 9.52
N LYS A 22 4.52 15.59 10.56
CA LYS A 22 4.66 16.96 11.06
C LYS A 22 5.95 17.64 10.62
N SER A 23 6.90 16.89 10.06
CA SER A 23 8.21 17.41 9.68
C SER A 23 8.64 16.81 8.36
N LEU A 24 9.67 17.40 7.74
CA LEU A 24 10.23 16.86 6.50
C LEU A 24 10.81 15.45 6.69
N PRO A 25 11.58 15.15 7.75
CA PRO A 25 12.03 13.76 7.98
C PRO A 25 10.86 12.78 8.10
N GLU A 26 9.79 13.15 8.79
CA GLU A 26 8.61 12.28 8.91
C GLU A 26 7.93 12.07 7.55
N ARG A 27 7.86 13.11 6.72
CA ARG A 27 7.30 12.99 5.36
C ARG A 27 8.14 12.06 4.50
N ILE A 28 9.46 12.15 4.58
CA ILE A 28 10.36 11.27 3.84
C ILE A 28 10.16 9.81 4.27
N ILE A 29 10.05 9.56 5.57
CA ILE A 29 9.82 8.20 6.09
C ILE A 29 8.47 7.67 5.63
N CYS A 30 7.41 8.45 5.70
CA CYS A 30 6.09 8.04 5.23
C CYS A 30 6.13 7.65 3.75
N ASP A 31 6.80 8.46 2.92
CA ASP A 31 6.91 8.19 1.49
C ASP A 31 7.75 6.95 1.21
N ALA A 32 8.84 6.74 1.97
CA ALA A 32 9.71 5.59 1.80
C ALA A 32 9.01 4.28 2.15
N ASP A 33 8.21 4.27 3.21
CA ASP A 33 7.47 3.09 3.64
C ASP A 33 6.50 2.60 2.57
N LEU A 34 5.96 3.51 1.78
CA LEU A 34 4.93 3.20 0.78
C LEU A 34 5.39 3.51 -0.65
N ASP A 35 6.70 3.60 -0.83
CA ASP A 35 7.31 3.86 -2.14
C ASP A 35 6.89 2.81 -3.18
N TYR A 36 6.74 1.55 -2.76
CA TYR A 36 6.43 0.46 -3.67
C TYR A 36 5.07 0.60 -4.36
N LEU A 37 4.16 1.39 -3.81
CA LEU A 37 2.85 1.62 -4.44
C LEU A 37 2.98 2.24 -5.84
N GLY A 38 4.06 2.97 -6.09
CA GLY A 38 4.34 3.60 -7.37
C GLY A 38 5.56 3.04 -8.07
N ARG A 39 5.93 1.78 -7.79
CA ARG A 39 7.10 1.11 -8.38
C ARG A 39 6.70 -0.01 -9.31
N ASP A 40 7.63 -0.41 -10.16
CA ASP A 40 7.44 -1.50 -11.12
C ASP A 40 7.23 -2.86 -10.43
N ASP A 41 7.81 -3.04 -9.25
CA ASP A 41 7.71 -4.28 -8.50
C ASP A 41 6.49 -4.35 -7.57
N PHE A 42 5.56 -3.41 -7.70
CA PHE A 42 4.36 -3.37 -6.86
C PHE A 42 3.63 -4.70 -6.84
N GLU A 43 3.39 -5.30 -7.99
CA GLU A 43 2.60 -6.53 -8.06
C GLU A 43 3.29 -7.68 -7.33
N THR A 44 4.60 -7.80 -7.46
CA THR A 44 5.37 -8.82 -6.75
C THR A 44 5.26 -8.65 -5.24
N ILE A 45 5.44 -7.43 -4.75
CA ILE A 45 5.35 -7.11 -3.32
C ILE A 45 3.93 -7.31 -2.82
N SER A 46 2.94 -6.84 -3.58
CA SER A 46 1.53 -6.98 -3.23
C SER A 46 1.12 -8.44 -3.09
N ASN A 47 1.55 -9.29 -4.01
CA ASN A 47 1.24 -10.72 -3.96
C ASN A 47 1.87 -11.39 -2.75
N ALA A 48 3.09 -11.01 -2.39
CA ALA A 48 3.75 -11.53 -1.19
C ALA A 48 2.99 -11.13 0.08
N LEU A 49 2.57 -9.86 0.17
CA LEU A 49 1.79 -9.37 1.29
C LEU A 49 0.44 -10.07 1.39
N LYS A 50 -0.22 -10.30 0.26
CA LYS A 50 -1.50 -11.02 0.22
C LYS A 50 -1.37 -12.40 0.84
N LYS A 51 -0.32 -13.14 0.47
CA LYS A 51 -0.06 -14.47 1.02
C LYS A 51 0.14 -14.43 2.53
N GLU A 52 0.90 -13.44 3.02
CA GLU A 52 1.13 -13.29 4.45
C GLU A 52 -0.16 -12.91 5.17
N PHE A 53 -0.95 -12.01 4.63
CA PHE A 53 -2.22 -11.60 5.23
C PHE A 53 -3.21 -12.77 5.32
N LEU A 54 -3.25 -13.62 4.28
CA LEU A 54 -4.07 -14.83 4.31
C LEU A 54 -3.54 -15.82 5.36
N ALA A 55 -2.23 -16.02 5.42
CA ALA A 55 -1.62 -16.98 6.34
C ALA A 55 -1.85 -16.59 7.80
N TYR A 56 -1.83 -15.31 8.12
CA TYR A 56 -2.02 -14.83 9.49
C TYR A 56 -3.46 -14.45 9.82
N GLY A 57 -4.40 -14.67 8.89
CA GLY A 57 -5.81 -14.43 9.16
C GLY A 57 -6.21 -12.96 9.18
N VAL A 58 -5.37 -12.06 8.65
CA VAL A 58 -5.69 -10.63 8.54
C VAL A 58 -6.81 -10.43 7.52
N ILE A 59 -6.79 -11.21 6.45
CA ILE A 59 -7.87 -11.28 5.47
C ILE A 59 -8.28 -12.74 5.29
N LYS A 60 -9.50 -12.98 4.82
CA LYS A 60 -10.03 -14.33 4.65
C LYS A 60 -9.99 -14.82 3.20
N ASN A 61 -10.00 -13.91 2.24
CA ASN A 61 -10.10 -14.25 0.82
C ASN A 61 -9.59 -13.11 -0.05
N GLU A 62 -9.51 -13.35 -1.36
CA GLU A 62 -9.05 -12.34 -2.31
C GLU A 62 -9.97 -11.10 -2.40
N PRO A 63 -11.30 -11.23 -2.38
CA PRO A 63 -12.15 -10.05 -2.36
C PRO A 63 -11.85 -9.09 -1.20
N GLU A 64 -11.57 -9.62 -0.01
CA GLU A 64 -11.17 -8.79 1.12
C GLU A 64 -9.85 -8.07 0.85
N TRP A 65 -8.90 -8.77 0.23
CA TRP A 65 -7.61 -8.17 -0.15
C TRP A 65 -7.81 -7.01 -1.14
N HIS A 66 -8.64 -7.21 -2.16
CA HIS A 66 -8.89 -6.17 -3.15
C HIS A 66 -9.56 -4.95 -2.53
N ARG A 67 -10.53 -5.15 -1.65
CA ARG A 67 -11.19 -4.04 -0.94
C ARG A 67 -10.21 -3.28 -0.05
N LEU A 68 -9.36 -4.01 0.66
CA LEU A 68 -8.34 -3.39 1.52
C LEU A 68 -7.38 -2.55 0.71
N GLN A 69 -6.89 -3.07 -0.43
CA GLN A 69 -5.98 -2.33 -1.29
C GLN A 69 -6.62 -1.07 -1.88
N VAL A 70 -7.84 -1.17 -2.38
CA VAL A 70 -8.52 -0.01 -2.96
C VAL A 70 -8.73 1.07 -1.91
N SER A 71 -9.19 0.69 -0.72
CA SER A 71 -9.38 1.62 0.38
C SER A 71 -8.05 2.29 0.78
N PHE A 72 -6.99 1.50 0.84
CA PHE A 72 -5.67 2.00 1.20
C PHE A 72 -5.14 2.99 0.16
N PHE A 73 -5.22 2.66 -1.13
CA PHE A 73 -4.79 3.56 -2.20
C PHE A 73 -5.59 4.85 -2.22
N ASP A 74 -6.88 4.76 -1.96
CA ASP A 74 -7.76 5.93 -1.95
C ASP A 74 -7.39 6.91 -0.84
N SER A 75 -6.96 6.40 0.31
CA SER A 75 -6.63 7.23 1.47
C SER A 75 -5.16 7.66 1.52
N HIS A 76 -4.28 6.94 0.82
CA HIS A 76 -2.85 7.21 0.83
C HIS A 76 -2.49 8.41 -0.04
N GLN A 77 -1.51 9.20 0.41
CA GLN A 77 -0.91 10.26 -0.42
C GLN A 77 0.59 10.31 -0.17
N TYR A 78 1.34 10.75 -1.19
CA TYR A 78 2.74 11.07 -1.03
C TYR A 78 2.89 12.53 -0.58
N PHE A 79 3.90 12.79 0.24
CA PHE A 79 4.08 14.09 0.89
C PHE A 79 5.23 14.90 0.32
N THR A 80 6.25 14.27 -0.28
CA THR A 80 7.40 14.97 -0.84
C THR A 80 7.23 15.20 -2.33
N VAL A 81 7.85 16.28 -2.82
CA VAL A 81 7.80 16.61 -4.26
C VAL A 81 8.39 15.49 -5.10
N SER A 82 9.52 14.90 -4.64
CA SER A 82 10.16 13.82 -5.38
C SER A 82 9.29 12.58 -5.47
N ALA A 83 8.61 12.20 -4.39
CA ALA A 83 7.71 11.05 -4.41
C ALA A 83 6.49 11.30 -5.30
N VAL A 84 5.92 12.50 -5.24
CA VAL A 84 4.81 12.86 -6.13
C VAL A 84 5.25 12.79 -7.58
N ARG A 85 6.42 13.32 -7.91
CA ARG A 85 6.93 13.31 -9.28
C ARG A 85 7.25 11.90 -9.77
N ASP A 86 7.94 11.09 -8.94
CA ASP A 86 8.53 9.83 -9.37
C ASP A 86 7.62 8.63 -9.14
N ARG A 87 6.70 8.69 -8.19
CA ARG A 87 5.89 7.53 -7.76
C ARG A 87 4.40 7.67 -8.04
N TYR A 88 3.88 8.89 -7.97
CA TYR A 88 2.44 9.12 -8.12
C TYR A 88 1.87 8.61 -9.46
N PRO A 89 2.52 8.86 -10.61
CA PRO A 89 1.94 8.42 -11.88
C PRO A 89 1.70 6.92 -11.96
N LEU A 90 2.68 6.10 -11.57
CA LEU A 90 2.55 4.65 -11.61
C LEU A 90 1.62 4.15 -10.50
N LYS A 91 1.64 4.78 -9.33
CA LYS A 91 0.67 4.48 -8.27
C LYS A 91 -0.76 4.61 -8.80
N MET A 92 -1.05 5.65 -9.55
CA MET A 92 -2.40 5.86 -10.09
C MET A 92 -2.76 4.82 -11.14
N GLN A 93 -1.80 4.36 -11.94
CA GLN A 93 -2.04 3.26 -12.87
C GLN A 93 -2.38 1.97 -12.11
N HIS A 94 -1.64 1.67 -11.06
CA HIS A 94 -1.93 0.50 -10.21
C HIS A 94 -3.31 0.63 -9.56
N PHE A 95 -3.66 1.81 -9.10
CA PHE A 95 -4.96 2.07 -8.46
C PHE A 95 -6.12 1.80 -9.43
N GLU A 96 -6.00 2.29 -10.66
CA GLU A 96 -7.03 2.05 -11.68
C GLU A 96 -7.22 0.56 -11.96
N LEU A 97 -6.12 -0.20 -12.04
CA LEU A 97 -6.20 -1.65 -12.24
C LEU A 97 -6.86 -2.34 -11.05
N LEU A 98 -6.54 -1.92 -9.84
CA LEU A 98 -7.15 -2.48 -8.63
C LEU A 98 -8.65 -2.20 -8.55
N LYS A 99 -9.07 -1.01 -8.93
CA LYS A 99 -10.50 -0.67 -8.97
C LYS A 99 -11.25 -1.52 -9.99
N ARG A 100 -10.64 -1.77 -11.16
CA ARG A 100 -11.24 -2.65 -12.17
C ARG A 100 -11.40 -4.07 -11.65
N LYS A 101 -10.41 -4.61 -10.94
CA LYS A 101 -10.50 -5.94 -10.34
C LYS A 101 -11.60 -6.01 -9.30
N LEU A 102 -11.79 -4.97 -8.51
CA LEU A 102 -12.83 -4.92 -7.51
C LEU A 102 -14.22 -4.92 -8.14
N ILE A 103 -14.41 -4.16 -9.21
CA ILE A 103 -15.69 -4.11 -9.94
C ILE A 103 -16.01 -5.46 -10.59
N ALA A 104 -14.98 -6.17 -11.07
CA ALA A 104 -15.14 -7.46 -11.74
C ALA A 104 -15.53 -8.62 -10.81
N GLN A 105 -15.46 -8.39 -9.51
CA GLN A 105 -15.86 -9.43 -8.53
C GLN A 105 -17.40 -9.50 -8.40
#